data_2f7d0b1ec1b1e4415bb4507ff8dde465
#
_entry.id   2f7d0b1ec1b1e4415bb4507ff8dde465
#
_cell.length_a   1.000
_cell.length_b   1.000
_cell.length_c   1.000
_cell.angle_alpha   90.00
_cell.angle_beta   90.00
_cell.angle_gamma   90.00
#
_symmetry.space_group_name_H-M   'P 1'
#
loop_
_entity.id
_entity.type
_entity.pdbx_description
1 polymer ?
#
loop_
_entity_poly.entity_id
_entity_poly.type
_entity_poly.pdbx_seq_one_letter_code
_entity_poly.pdbx_strand_id
1 'polypeptide(L)'
;MRAYERLLDYVKVYTTSDPESGTHPSAAREFDLAHKLVEELKALGVEDARVDEHCYVYGSLPATPGCEEKPALGLIAHMDTAPDAGGENVNPILHENYDGGDVVLPATGKVMKVSAVSYTHLRAHETSQ
;
A
#
# COMPACT_ATOMS: atom_id res chain seq x y z
N MET A 1 -2.76 -15.74 0.65
CA MET A 1 -1.59 -14.82 0.68
C MET A 1 -1.75 -13.89 1.88
N ARG A 2 -0.72 -13.74 2.72
CA ARG A 2 -0.73 -12.85 3.89
C ARG A 2 -0.54 -11.39 3.45
N ALA A 3 -0.92 -10.42 4.28
CA ALA A 3 -0.84 -9.00 3.92
C ALA A 3 0.57 -8.54 3.51
N TYR A 4 1.59 -8.95 4.25
CA TYR A 4 2.98 -8.58 3.92
C TYR A 4 3.46 -9.19 2.59
N GLU A 5 2.99 -10.40 2.23
CA GLU A 5 3.33 -11.03 0.94
C GLU A 5 2.75 -10.23 -0.22
N ARG A 6 1.54 -9.68 -0.06
CA ARG A 6 0.94 -8.74 -1.03
C ARG A 6 1.74 -7.45 -1.11
N LEU A 7 2.13 -6.88 0.04
CA LEU A 7 2.95 -5.67 0.07
C LEU A 7 4.27 -5.86 -0.70
N LEU A 8 4.94 -7.01 -0.54
CA LEU A 8 6.16 -7.34 -1.28
C LEU A 8 5.96 -7.38 -2.81
N ASP A 9 4.74 -7.66 -3.25
CA ASP A 9 4.38 -7.61 -4.66
C ASP A 9 3.99 -6.21 -5.13
N TYR A 10 3.31 -5.44 -4.28
CA TYR A 10 2.88 -4.07 -4.65
C TYR A 10 4.06 -3.12 -4.76
N VAL A 11 5.04 -3.20 -3.86
CA VAL A 11 6.21 -2.31 -3.88
C VAL A 11 7.10 -2.49 -5.13
N LYS A 12 6.92 -3.56 -5.89
CA LYS A 12 7.61 -3.78 -7.16
C LYS A 12 6.96 -3.02 -8.32
N VAL A 13 5.70 -2.60 -8.15
CA VAL A 13 4.99 -1.80 -9.16
C VAL A 13 5.40 -0.33 -8.99
N TYR A 14 5.79 0.31 -10.09
CA TYR A 14 6.21 1.69 -10.05
C TYR A 14 4.99 2.62 -9.99
N THR A 15 4.76 3.25 -8.84
CA THR A 15 3.58 4.10 -8.57
C THR A 15 3.94 5.49 -8.06
N THR A 16 5.18 5.92 -8.24
CA THR A 16 5.59 7.25 -7.77
C THR A 16 4.79 8.34 -8.47
N SER A 17 4.18 9.20 -7.67
CA SER A 17 3.41 10.35 -8.13
C SER A 17 4.28 11.40 -8.81
N ASP A 18 3.65 12.25 -9.64
CA ASP A 18 4.31 13.37 -10.32
C ASP A 18 3.58 14.67 -9.95
N PRO A 19 4.09 15.42 -8.95
CA PRO A 19 3.44 16.63 -8.48
C PRO A 19 3.38 17.76 -9.52
N GLU A 20 4.23 17.70 -10.57
CA GLU A 20 4.29 18.72 -11.62
C GLU A 20 3.36 18.41 -12.82
N SER A 21 2.73 17.24 -12.84
CA SER A 21 1.91 16.80 -13.99
C SER A 21 0.66 17.64 -14.20
N GLY A 22 0.06 18.17 -13.12
CA GLY A 22 -1.22 18.88 -13.17
C GLY A 22 -2.42 18.01 -13.58
N THR A 23 -2.27 16.68 -13.60
CA THR A 23 -3.31 15.72 -14.00
C THR A 23 -3.75 14.81 -12.85
N HIS A 24 -4.87 14.11 -13.03
CA HIS A 24 -5.38 13.07 -12.14
C HIS A 24 -5.71 11.80 -12.95
N PRO A 25 -5.03 10.66 -12.69
CA PRO A 25 -3.93 10.53 -11.74
C PRO A 25 -2.72 11.38 -12.10
N SER A 26 -1.83 11.61 -11.13
CA SER A 26 -0.60 12.39 -11.34
C SER A 26 0.36 11.70 -12.31
N ALA A 27 0.31 10.37 -12.39
CA ALA A 27 1.08 9.58 -13.32
C ALA A 27 0.30 8.36 -13.81
N ALA A 28 0.27 8.15 -15.13
CA ALA A 28 -0.47 7.03 -15.75
C ALA A 28 0.00 5.65 -15.26
N ARG A 29 1.25 5.53 -14.81
CA ARG A 29 1.80 4.29 -14.23
C ARG A 29 1.08 3.81 -12.96
N GLU A 30 0.34 4.68 -12.28
CA GLU A 30 -0.46 4.33 -11.10
C GLU A 30 -1.57 3.32 -11.45
N PHE A 31 -2.05 3.31 -12.70
CA PHE A 31 -3.03 2.34 -13.19
C PHE A 31 -2.53 0.89 -13.14
N ASP A 32 -1.23 0.65 -13.22
CA ASP A 32 -0.69 -0.72 -13.20
C ASP A 32 -0.98 -1.40 -11.85
N LEU A 33 -0.81 -0.67 -10.74
CA LEU A 33 -1.19 -1.17 -9.43
C LEU A 33 -2.71 -1.20 -9.25
N ALA A 34 -3.43 -0.18 -9.73
CA ALA A 34 -4.88 -0.10 -9.63
C ALA A 34 -5.57 -1.32 -10.27
N HIS A 35 -5.17 -1.70 -11.48
CA HIS A 35 -5.69 -2.89 -12.15
C HIS A 35 -5.38 -4.18 -11.38
N LYS A 36 -4.17 -4.31 -10.85
CA LYS A 36 -3.80 -5.45 -10.01
C LYS A 36 -4.68 -5.55 -8.76
N LEU A 37 -4.95 -4.42 -8.10
CA LEU A 37 -5.81 -4.37 -6.92
C LEU A 37 -7.26 -4.74 -7.25
N VAL A 38 -7.79 -4.30 -8.40
CA VAL A 38 -9.13 -4.70 -8.86
C VAL A 38 -9.23 -6.21 -9.03
N GLU A 39 -8.25 -6.84 -9.68
CA GLU A 39 -8.24 -8.30 -9.86
C GLU A 39 -8.14 -9.04 -8.51
N GLU A 40 -7.33 -8.54 -7.59
CA GLU A 40 -7.22 -9.14 -6.25
C GLU A 40 -8.51 -8.97 -5.43
N LEU A 41 -9.15 -7.82 -5.49
CA LEU A 41 -10.43 -7.57 -4.82
C LEU A 41 -11.51 -8.52 -5.34
N LYS A 42 -11.60 -8.70 -6.67
CA LYS A 42 -12.52 -9.67 -7.27
C LYS A 42 -12.23 -11.10 -6.81
N ALA A 43 -10.95 -11.49 -6.77
CA ALA A 43 -10.56 -12.80 -6.27
C ALA A 43 -10.88 -13.02 -4.78
N LEU A 44 -11.04 -11.93 -4.01
CA LEU A 44 -11.49 -11.95 -2.63
C LEU A 44 -13.02 -11.91 -2.47
N GLY A 45 -13.77 -11.86 -3.56
CA GLY A 45 -15.23 -11.84 -3.55
C GLY A 45 -15.86 -10.45 -3.57
N VAL A 46 -15.08 -9.41 -3.83
CA VAL A 46 -15.59 -8.03 -4.04
C VAL A 46 -15.97 -7.89 -5.52
N GLU A 47 -17.18 -8.32 -5.88
CA GLU A 47 -17.61 -8.46 -7.28
C GLU A 47 -17.69 -7.13 -8.04
N ASP A 48 -18.03 -6.03 -7.34
CA ASP A 48 -18.14 -4.68 -7.89
C ASP A 48 -16.81 -3.93 -7.99
N ALA A 49 -15.70 -4.59 -7.67
CA ALA A 49 -14.37 -3.97 -7.71
C ALA A 49 -14.07 -3.39 -9.11
N ARG A 50 -13.69 -2.12 -9.14
CA ARG A 50 -13.42 -1.37 -10.36
C ARG A 50 -12.42 -0.25 -10.12
N VAL A 51 -11.82 0.24 -11.18
CA VAL A 51 -11.02 1.47 -11.21
C VAL A 51 -11.71 2.48 -12.13
N ASP A 52 -11.71 3.76 -11.76
CA ASP A 52 -12.23 4.85 -12.59
C ASP A 52 -11.12 5.58 -13.38
N GLU A 53 -11.51 6.58 -14.16
CA GLU A 53 -10.61 7.39 -14.97
C GLU A 53 -9.62 8.24 -14.17
N HIS A 54 -9.86 8.43 -12.88
CA HIS A 54 -8.98 9.14 -11.95
C HIS A 54 -8.06 8.20 -11.16
N CYS A 55 -8.03 6.92 -11.53
CA CYS A 55 -7.24 5.88 -10.88
C CYS A 55 -7.70 5.57 -9.44
N TYR A 56 -8.97 5.82 -9.10
CA TYR A 56 -9.53 5.39 -7.82
C TYR A 56 -10.07 3.96 -7.95
N VAL A 57 -9.61 3.11 -7.05
CA VAL A 57 -10.11 1.73 -6.93
C VAL A 57 -11.22 1.70 -5.89
N TYR A 58 -12.38 1.20 -6.30
CA TYR A 58 -13.55 1.02 -5.45
C TYR A 58 -13.93 -0.44 -5.36
N GLY A 59 -14.52 -0.79 -4.24
CA GLY A 59 -15.18 -2.07 -4.04
C GLY A 59 -16.05 -2.02 -2.79
N SER A 60 -17.12 -2.82 -2.77
CA SER A 60 -18.07 -2.86 -1.66
C SER A 60 -18.28 -4.29 -1.19
N LEU A 61 -18.46 -4.44 0.10
CA LEU A 61 -18.94 -5.67 0.70
C LEU A 61 -20.36 -5.43 1.23
N PRO A 62 -21.31 -6.32 0.97
CA PRO A 62 -22.66 -6.19 1.49
C PRO A 62 -22.64 -6.25 3.03
N ALA A 63 -23.67 -5.67 3.62
CA ALA A 63 -23.86 -5.78 5.07
C ALA A 63 -23.99 -7.25 5.51
N THR A 64 -23.47 -7.56 6.68
CA THR A 64 -23.72 -8.85 7.31
C THR A 64 -25.23 -8.98 7.60
N PRO A 65 -25.84 -10.17 7.43
CA PRO A 65 -27.26 -10.36 7.70
C PRO A 65 -27.69 -9.83 9.08
N GLY A 66 -28.71 -8.98 9.09
CA GLY A 66 -29.22 -8.28 10.27
C GLY A 66 -28.50 -6.95 10.58
N CYS A 67 -27.57 -6.50 9.74
CA CYS A 67 -26.88 -5.23 9.87
C CYS A 67 -27.14 -4.27 8.70
N GLU A 68 -28.16 -4.50 7.89
CA GLU A 68 -28.44 -3.74 6.66
C GLU A 68 -28.72 -2.26 6.93
N GLU A 69 -29.31 -1.96 8.09
CA GLU A 69 -29.62 -0.58 8.53
C GLU A 69 -28.49 0.11 9.32
N LYS A 70 -27.34 -0.56 9.45
CA LYS A 70 -26.20 0.04 10.13
C LYS A 70 -25.40 0.94 9.18
N PRO A 71 -24.75 2.01 9.71
CA PRO A 71 -23.86 2.84 8.90
C PRO A 71 -22.74 2.01 8.24
N ALA A 72 -22.47 2.31 6.98
CA ALA A 72 -21.35 1.69 6.26
C ALA A 72 -20.00 2.20 6.82
N LEU A 73 -19.03 1.30 6.91
CA LEU A 73 -17.64 1.65 7.23
C LEU A 73 -16.87 1.84 5.91
N GLY A 74 -16.27 3.01 5.75
CA GLY A 74 -15.35 3.29 4.64
C GLY A 74 -13.89 3.08 5.07
N LEU A 75 -13.13 2.35 4.24
CA LEU A 75 -11.69 2.21 4.39
C LEU A 75 -11.01 2.88 3.21
N ILE A 76 -10.02 3.73 3.46
CA ILE A 76 -9.31 4.49 2.43
C ILE A 76 -7.81 4.24 2.60
N ALA A 77 -7.13 3.92 1.49
CA ALA A 77 -5.67 3.80 1.45
C ALA A 77 -5.17 4.34 0.11
N HIS A 78 -4.06 5.09 0.11
CA HIS A 78 -3.46 5.55 -1.13
C HIS A 78 -2.57 4.47 -1.77
N MET A 79 -2.40 4.55 -3.10
CA MET A 79 -1.63 3.59 -3.90
C MET A 79 -0.29 4.16 -4.36
N ASP A 80 -0.19 5.48 -4.49
CA ASP A 80 1.00 6.15 -4.96
C ASP A 80 2.10 6.19 -3.90
N THR A 81 3.33 6.38 -4.34
CA THR A 81 4.48 6.61 -3.49
C THR A 81 5.02 8.03 -3.70
N ALA A 82 5.61 8.60 -2.63
CA ALA A 82 6.16 9.95 -2.68
C ALA A 82 7.38 10.04 -3.63
N PRO A 83 7.55 11.16 -4.35
CA PRO A 83 8.67 11.35 -5.28
C PRO A 83 10.01 11.60 -4.59
N ASP A 84 10.01 11.83 -3.27
CA ASP A 84 11.23 12.11 -2.49
C ASP A 84 12.24 10.95 -2.46
N ALA A 85 11.81 9.75 -2.78
CA ALA A 85 12.65 8.57 -2.91
C ALA A 85 12.29 7.82 -4.19
N GLY A 86 13.29 7.28 -4.88
CA GLY A 86 13.05 6.50 -6.10
C GLY A 86 12.16 5.28 -5.83
N GLY A 87 11.02 5.21 -6.51
CA GLY A 87 10.06 4.10 -6.43
C GLY A 87 10.15 3.13 -7.60
N GLU A 88 11.10 3.31 -8.50
CA GLU A 88 11.34 2.43 -9.63
C GLU A 88 12.30 1.29 -9.25
N ASN A 89 12.06 0.09 -9.77
CA ASN A 89 12.92 -1.08 -9.56
C ASN A 89 13.15 -1.42 -8.07
N VAL A 90 12.14 -1.24 -7.24
CA VAL A 90 12.21 -1.58 -5.82
C VAL A 90 12.46 -3.07 -5.64
N ASN A 91 13.52 -3.42 -4.93
CA ASN A 91 13.87 -4.80 -4.60
C ASN A 91 13.70 -5.02 -3.08
N PRO A 92 12.54 -5.48 -2.63
CA PRO A 92 12.27 -5.68 -1.20
C PRO A 92 13.15 -6.81 -0.64
N ILE A 93 13.68 -6.61 0.55
CA ILE A 93 14.45 -7.60 1.29
C ILE A 93 13.67 -7.99 2.54
N LEU A 94 13.42 -9.29 2.69
CA LEU A 94 12.78 -9.83 3.89
C LEU A 94 13.86 -10.21 4.91
N HIS A 95 13.82 -9.56 6.07
CA HIS A 95 14.65 -9.94 7.21
C HIS A 95 13.88 -10.89 8.11
N GLU A 96 14.17 -12.19 7.97
CA GLU A 96 13.61 -13.20 8.87
C GLU A 96 14.29 -13.13 10.23
N ASN A 97 13.53 -13.36 11.30
CA ASN A 97 14.02 -13.36 12.68
C ASN A 97 14.80 -12.08 13.04
N TYR A 98 14.26 -10.90 12.62
CA TYR A 98 14.87 -9.62 12.91
C TYR A 98 15.13 -9.46 14.42
N ASP A 99 16.39 -9.16 14.78
CA ASP A 99 16.89 -9.09 16.17
C ASP A 99 16.65 -7.73 16.85
N GLY A 100 16.08 -6.77 16.13
CA GLY A 100 15.86 -5.42 16.64
C GLY A 100 17.07 -4.47 16.49
N GLY A 101 18.09 -4.89 15.76
CA GLY A 101 19.30 -4.09 15.48
C GLY A 101 19.14 -3.12 14.29
N ASP A 102 20.18 -2.31 14.05
CA ASP A 102 20.23 -1.41 12.89
C ASP A 102 20.23 -2.22 11.58
N VAL A 103 19.49 -1.73 10.57
CA VAL A 103 19.40 -2.39 9.27
C VAL A 103 20.17 -1.60 8.22
N VAL A 104 21.10 -2.26 7.54
CA VAL A 104 21.82 -1.68 6.41
C VAL A 104 21.06 -1.95 5.11
N LEU A 105 20.79 -0.90 4.34
CA LEU A 105 20.21 -1.01 3.00
C LEU A 105 21.33 -1.26 1.99
N PRO A 106 21.44 -2.48 1.41
CA PRO A 106 22.64 -2.85 0.64
C PRO A 106 22.81 -2.05 -0.64
N ALA A 107 21.72 -1.64 -1.29
CA ALA A 107 21.77 -0.86 -2.53
C ALA A 107 22.36 0.55 -2.35
N THR A 108 22.19 1.16 -1.17
CA THR A 108 22.59 2.55 -0.92
C THR A 108 23.66 2.67 0.16
N GLY A 109 23.92 1.62 0.93
CA GLY A 109 24.78 1.65 2.13
C GLY A 109 24.19 2.45 3.30
N LYS A 110 22.96 2.98 3.16
CA LYS A 110 22.30 3.71 4.25
C LYS A 110 21.95 2.78 5.39
N VAL A 111 22.08 3.29 6.62
CA VAL A 111 21.74 2.55 7.84
C VAL A 111 20.44 3.10 8.41
N MET A 112 19.44 2.24 8.52
CA MET A 112 18.22 2.53 9.27
C MET A 112 18.49 2.30 10.75
N LYS A 113 18.66 3.39 11.49
CA LYS A 113 18.90 3.35 12.93
C LYS A 113 17.64 2.98 13.68
N VAL A 114 17.68 1.95 14.51
CA VAL A 114 16.56 1.57 15.40
C VAL A 114 16.11 2.76 16.25
N SER A 115 17.05 3.53 16.78
CA SER A 115 16.75 4.71 17.60
C SER A 115 15.94 5.79 16.86
N ALA A 116 16.01 5.84 15.53
CA ALA A 116 15.24 6.79 14.71
C ALA A 116 13.84 6.28 14.34
N VAL A 117 13.64 4.97 14.29
CA VAL A 117 12.40 4.34 13.75
C VAL A 117 11.53 3.74 14.86
N SER A 118 12.12 3.31 15.99
CA SER A 118 11.43 2.60 17.06
C SER A 118 10.21 3.35 17.60
N TYR A 119 10.30 4.67 17.71
CA TYR A 119 9.23 5.49 18.27
C TYR A 119 8.00 5.58 17.35
N THR A 120 8.18 5.70 16.05
CA THR A 120 7.07 5.71 15.07
C THR A 120 6.46 4.33 14.91
N HIS A 121 7.25 3.28 14.99
CA HIS A 121 6.78 1.90 14.84
C HIS A 121 5.95 1.43 16.06
N LEU A 122 6.40 1.72 17.27
CA LEU A 122 5.66 1.40 18.49
C LEU A 122 4.33 2.14 18.58
N ARG A 123 4.26 3.41 18.17
CA ARG A 123 3.01 4.16 18.16
C ARG A 123 2.01 3.67 17.12
N ALA A 124 2.45 3.19 15.97
CA ALA A 124 1.56 2.61 14.98
C ALA A 124 0.88 1.33 15.48
N HIS A 125 1.53 0.56 16.36
CA HIS A 125 0.93 -0.61 17.01
C HIS A 125 -0.03 -0.25 18.16
N GLU A 126 0.21 0.83 18.88
CA GLU A 126 -0.65 1.28 19.99
C GLU A 126 -1.98 1.87 19.55
N THR A 127 -2.08 2.35 18.32
CA THR A 127 -3.33 2.90 17.76
C THR A 127 -4.26 1.85 17.16
N SER A 128 -3.88 0.58 17.14
CA SER A 128 -4.68 -0.53 16.61
C SER A 128 -5.31 -1.42 17.68
N GLN A 129 -5.35 -0.97 18.96
CA GLN A 129 -6.09 -1.63 20.05
C GLN A 129 -7.43 -0.97 20.32
#